data_3828a79b3fc756d69c0829fd300a90fd
#
_entry.id   3828a79b3fc756d69c0829fd300a90fd
#
_cell.length_a   1.000
_cell.length_b   1.000
_cell.length_c   1.000
_cell.angle_alpha   90.00
_cell.angle_beta   90.00
_cell.angle_gamma   90.00
#
_symmetry.space_group_name_H-M   'P 1'
#
loop_
_entity.id
_entity.type
_entity.pdbx_description
1 polymer ?
#
loop_
_entity_poly.entity_id
_entity_poly.type
_entity_poly.pdbx_seq_one_letter_code
_entity_poly.pdbx_strand_id
1 'polypeptide(L)'
;MVDSAGNQLPYIDYQNERYINENEIRLLKIVNSEVEYKAQSLSLEGVPQLMDGSEAGDYTVDIKPGISFTNLAFNLTHEDMAKRELFGNLKFRQAMSSAINRDEINDVIYYGMGQPQQYVAFAPVTSFAEKWTDHYTAYDPDAAKAMLDEIGFVDKDGDGFRDLSNGDQLVINFDFATQGVGGGEVELISNSWNAVGVKTVFKEVTPDEMRSAQSSNQLDVSAWNVSMPLPLILGMNEQFVPPFGDYFNLRTGMLWAEYIDSDGANGVEPPAWAYEMIDDINKFQSLTAGTPESDEVGGRLVANLTGNLVFIGTVAGPYPIVHRNALKNFTQFKTASYEYYRTYPYLAQQWYISE
;
A
#
# COMPACT_ATOMS: atom_id res chain seq x y z
N MET A 1 24.11 -12.84 -24.79
CA MET A 1 23.44 -13.93 -24.01
C MET A 1 22.73 -14.83 -25.01
N VAL A 2 22.64 -16.13 -24.74
CA VAL A 2 21.92 -17.08 -25.59
C VAL A 2 20.94 -17.89 -24.74
N ASP A 3 19.89 -18.40 -25.39
CA ASP A 3 18.96 -19.36 -24.77
C ASP A 3 19.54 -20.79 -24.69
N SER A 4 18.77 -21.74 -24.20
CA SER A 4 19.21 -23.13 -24.11
C SER A 4 19.38 -23.84 -25.45
N ALA A 5 18.84 -23.30 -26.54
CA ALA A 5 18.99 -23.78 -27.91
C ALA A 5 20.11 -23.09 -28.69
N GLY A 6 20.78 -22.10 -28.07
CA GLY A 6 21.89 -21.34 -28.64
C GLY A 6 21.46 -20.11 -29.46
N ASN A 7 20.17 -19.74 -29.41
CA ASN A 7 19.71 -18.53 -30.10
C ASN A 7 20.09 -17.29 -29.30
N GLN A 8 20.40 -16.19 -30.00
CA GLN A 8 20.75 -14.92 -29.38
C GLN A 8 19.56 -14.30 -28.67
N LEU A 9 19.81 -13.77 -27.46
CA LEU A 9 18.85 -12.97 -26.69
C LEU A 9 19.28 -11.50 -26.64
N PRO A 10 18.34 -10.53 -26.60
CA PRO A 10 16.89 -10.70 -26.67
C PRO A 10 16.39 -11.09 -28.07
N TYR A 11 15.18 -11.64 -28.18
CA TYR A 11 14.57 -11.95 -29.47
C TYR A 11 13.95 -10.71 -30.14
N ILE A 12 13.53 -9.72 -29.34
CA ILE A 12 12.98 -8.46 -29.80
C ILE A 12 14.11 -7.44 -29.89
N ASP A 13 14.34 -6.86 -31.07
CA ASP A 13 15.40 -5.89 -31.31
C ASP A 13 15.06 -4.50 -30.77
N TYR A 14 13.78 -4.12 -30.78
CA TYR A 14 13.34 -2.79 -30.39
C TYR A 14 12.12 -2.87 -29.47
N GLN A 15 12.20 -2.19 -28.32
CA GLN A 15 11.07 -1.89 -27.46
C GLN A 15 10.78 -0.38 -27.55
N ASN A 16 9.56 -0.04 -27.95
CA ASN A 16 9.11 1.35 -28.07
C ASN A 16 8.08 1.66 -26.99
N GLU A 17 8.47 2.46 -26.01
CA GLU A 17 7.58 2.95 -24.97
C GLU A 17 7.11 4.35 -25.30
N ARG A 18 5.79 4.52 -25.44
CA ARG A 18 5.16 5.81 -25.67
C ARG A 18 4.45 6.28 -24.42
N TYR A 19 4.84 7.44 -23.95
CA TYR A 19 4.09 8.09 -22.87
C TYR A 19 2.81 8.73 -23.41
N ILE A 20 1.66 8.35 -22.86
CA ILE A 20 0.34 8.90 -23.19
C ILE A 20 -0.33 9.27 -21.87
N ASN A 21 -0.61 10.56 -21.72
CA ASN A 21 -1.14 11.11 -20.48
C ASN A 21 -2.60 10.71 -20.25
N GLU A 22 -3.42 10.79 -21.31
CA GLU A 22 -4.85 10.56 -21.24
C GLU A 22 -5.18 9.07 -21.20
N ASN A 23 -5.90 8.66 -20.16
CA ASN A 23 -6.28 7.25 -19.95
C ASN A 23 -7.16 6.70 -21.10
N GLU A 24 -8.12 7.49 -21.57
CA GLU A 24 -9.01 7.09 -22.68
C GLU A 24 -8.23 6.81 -23.97
N ILE A 25 -7.23 7.64 -24.28
CA ILE A 25 -6.38 7.43 -25.46
C ILE A 25 -5.54 6.16 -25.31
N ARG A 26 -5.04 5.87 -24.09
CA ARG A 26 -4.35 4.61 -23.83
C ARG A 26 -5.23 3.40 -24.06
N LEU A 27 -6.46 3.42 -23.54
CA LEU A 27 -7.43 2.34 -23.72
C LEU A 27 -7.76 2.14 -25.22
N LEU A 28 -8.01 3.22 -25.97
CA LEU A 28 -8.28 3.14 -27.42
C LEU A 28 -7.11 2.52 -28.18
N LYS A 29 -5.87 2.84 -27.84
CA LYS A 29 -4.70 2.25 -28.49
C LYS A 29 -4.58 0.75 -28.22
N ILE A 30 -4.91 0.29 -27.02
CA ILE A 30 -4.95 -1.13 -26.71
C ILE A 30 -6.04 -1.82 -27.53
N VAL A 31 -7.27 -1.28 -27.52
CA VAL A 31 -8.40 -1.81 -28.28
C VAL A 31 -8.09 -1.89 -29.78
N ASN A 32 -7.34 -0.93 -30.32
CA ASN A 32 -6.91 -0.89 -31.71
C ASN A 32 -5.65 -1.73 -31.99
N SER A 33 -5.19 -2.55 -31.06
CA SER A 33 -4.02 -3.43 -31.21
C SER A 33 -2.70 -2.70 -31.48
N GLU A 34 -2.58 -1.46 -31.01
CA GLU A 34 -1.35 -0.67 -31.14
C GLU A 34 -0.37 -0.90 -29.98
N VAL A 35 -0.69 -1.78 -29.02
CA VAL A 35 0.10 -2.05 -27.82
C VAL A 35 0.24 -3.56 -27.63
N GLU A 36 1.47 -4.05 -27.59
CA GLU A 36 1.77 -5.48 -27.44
C GLU A 36 1.65 -5.95 -26.00
N TYR A 37 1.99 -5.08 -25.03
CA TYR A 37 1.96 -5.39 -23.59
C TYR A 37 1.68 -4.15 -22.77
N LYS A 38 0.77 -4.27 -21.81
CA LYS A 38 0.49 -3.20 -20.84
C LYS A 38 0.06 -3.80 -19.51
N ALA A 39 0.78 -3.47 -18.44
CA ALA A 39 0.44 -3.88 -17.07
C ALA A 39 0.32 -2.70 -16.10
N GLN A 40 1.05 -1.62 -16.35
CA GLN A 40 1.05 -0.46 -15.46
C GLN A 40 -0.02 0.56 -15.85
N SER A 41 -0.65 1.18 -14.86
CA SER A 41 -1.62 2.28 -15.06
C SER A 41 -2.83 1.88 -15.91
N LEU A 42 -3.33 0.66 -15.73
CA LEU A 42 -4.64 0.23 -16.18
C LEU A 42 -5.60 0.30 -15.01
N SER A 43 -6.70 1.05 -15.16
CA SER A 43 -7.76 1.10 -14.15
C SER A 43 -8.76 -0.03 -14.34
N LEU A 44 -9.40 -0.48 -13.25
CA LEU A 44 -10.48 -1.45 -13.34
C LEU A 44 -11.70 -0.92 -14.11
N GLU A 45 -11.94 0.39 -14.06
CA GLU A 45 -13.01 1.04 -14.84
C GLU A 45 -12.88 0.82 -16.35
N GLY A 46 -11.65 0.71 -16.86
CA GLY A 46 -11.39 0.43 -18.28
C GLY A 46 -11.52 -1.04 -18.68
N VAL A 47 -11.60 -1.96 -17.73
CA VAL A 47 -11.62 -3.40 -18.00
C VAL A 47 -12.81 -3.84 -18.87
N PRO A 48 -14.07 -3.40 -18.67
CA PRO A 48 -15.16 -3.77 -19.54
C PRO A 48 -14.90 -3.41 -21.01
N GLN A 49 -14.41 -2.20 -21.28
CA GLN A 49 -14.08 -1.77 -22.64
C GLN A 49 -12.94 -2.61 -23.26
N LEU A 50 -11.94 -2.96 -22.45
CA LEU A 50 -10.84 -3.82 -22.89
C LEU A 50 -11.33 -5.23 -23.19
N MET A 51 -12.23 -5.79 -22.38
CA MET A 51 -12.81 -7.11 -22.62
C MET A 51 -13.68 -7.14 -23.89
N ASP A 52 -14.52 -6.14 -24.07
CA ASP A 52 -15.38 -6.03 -25.25
C ASP A 52 -14.57 -5.95 -26.56
N GLY A 53 -13.43 -5.28 -26.54
CA GLY A 53 -12.54 -5.12 -27.69
C GLY A 53 -11.57 -6.29 -27.92
N SER A 54 -11.46 -7.25 -27.01
CA SER A 54 -10.36 -8.23 -26.95
C SER A 54 -10.34 -9.19 -28.15
N GLU A 55 -11.49 -9.66 -28.62
CA GLU A 55 -11.59 -10.55 -29.78
C GLU A 55 -11.18 -9.84 -31.08
N ALA A 56 -11.74 -8.65 -31.31
CA ALA A 56 -11.44 -7.86 -32.51
C ALA A 56 -10.01 -7.34 -32.55
N GLY A 57 -9.43 -7.03 -31.35
CA GLY A 57 -8.08 -6.54 -31.20
C GLY A 57 -7.02 -7.63 -31.08
N ASP A 58 -7.39 -8.90 -31.07
CA ASP A 58 -6.49 -10.06 -30.91
C ASP A 58 -5.54 -9.91 -29.70
N TYR A 59 -6.10 -9.62 -28.53
CA TYR A 59 -5.36 -9.52 -27.27
C TYR A 59 -6.11 -10.21 -26.13
N THR A 60 -5.39 -10.52 -25.07
CA THR A 60 -5.93 -11.09 -23.83
C THR A 60 -5.88 -10.05 -22.71
N VAL A 61 -6.96 -9.98 -21.94
CA VAL A 61 -7.05 -9.23 -20.69
C VAL A 61 -6.98 -10.20 -19.53
N ASP A 62 -5.91 -10.15 -18.77
CA ASP A 62 -5.71 -10.94 -17.55
C ASP A 62 -5.96 -10.06 -16.33
N ILE A 63 -6.86 -10.47 -15.44
CA ILE A 63 -7.05 -9.82 -14.13
C ILE A 63 -6.38 -10.70 -13.07
N LYS A 64 -5.25 -10.22 -12.54
CA LYS A 64 -4.48 -10.97 -11.55
C LYS A 64 -4.75 -10.47 -10.14
N PRO A 65 -4.85 -11.37 -9.15
CA PRO A 65 -4.81 -10.95 -7.75
C PRO A 65 -3.57 -10.10 -7.51
N GLY A 66 -3.76 -8.92 -6.94
CA GLY A 66 -2.67 -8.05 -6.55
C GLY A 66 -2.15 -8.34 -5.14
N ILE A 67 -0.95 -7.89 -4.87
CA ILE A 67 -0.38 -7.82 -3.52
C ILE A 67 -0.08 -6.38 -3.13
N SER A 68 -0.73 -5.45 -3.83
CA SER A 68 -0.68 -4.02 -3.53
C SER A 68 -2.03 -3.53 -3.07
N PHE A 69 -2.03 -2.66 -2.09
CA PHE A 69 -3.24 -2.02 -1.60
C PHE A 69 -2.93 -0.64 -1.02
N THR A 70 -3.98 0.12 -0.81
CA THR A 70 -3.88 1.36 -0.05
C THR A 70 -3.52 1.05 1.38
N ASN A 71 -2.42 1.63 1.84
CA ASN A 71 -2.01 1.64 3.23
C ASN A 71 -2.22 3.01 3.82
N LEU A 72 -2.67 3.02 5.05
CA LEU A 72 -2.81 4.20 5.88
C LEU A 72 -1.76 4.15 6.99
N ALA A 73 -1.12 5.26 7.27
CA ALA A 73 -0.15 5.37 8.35
C ALA A 73 -0.36 6.68 9.10
N PHE A 74 -0.75 6.59 10.37
CA PHE A 74 -0.84 7.75 11.25
C PHE A 74 0.54 8.29 11.57
N ASN A 75 0.64 9.62 11.72
CA ASN A 75 1.87 10.28 12.12
C ASN A 75 2.12 10.10 13.64
N LEU A 76 2.93 9.12 13.98
CA LEU A 76 3.25 8.77 15.38
C LEU A 76 4.17 9.78 16.05
N THR A 77 4.71 10.72 15.27
CA THR A 77 5.59 11.79 15.77
C THR A 77 5.06 13.19 15.46
N HIS A 78 3.73 13.32 15.36
CA HIS A 78 3.08 14.58 15.04
C HIS A 78 3.55 15.72 15.95
N GLU A 79 3.68 16.96 15.43
CA GLU A 79 4.11 18.12 16.21
C GLU A 79 3.13 18.48 17.33
N ASP A 80 1.83 18.39 17.04
CA ASP A 80 0.78 18.50 18.05
C ASP A 80 0.87 17.34 19.03
N MET A 81 1.15 17.63 20.27
CA MET A 81 1.37 16.65 21.34
C MET A 81 0.11 15.81 21.62
N ALA A 82 -1.09 16.40 21.54
CA ALA A 82 -2.33 15.69 21.79
C ALA A 82 -2.65 14.70 20.66
N LYS A 83 -2.41 15.10 19.40
CA LYS A 83 -2.49 14.19 18.25
C LYS A 83 -1.43 13.09 18.33
N ARG A 84 -0.18 13.43 18.67
CA ARG A 84 0.91 12.47 18.82
C ARG A 84 0.56 11.40 19.85
N GLU A 85 0.06 11.80 21.03
CA GLU A 85 -0.35 10.88 22.09
C GLU A 85 -1.46 9.94 21.60
N LEU A 86 -2.48 10.48 20.94
CA LEU A 86 -3.60 9.71 20.42
C LEU A 86 -3.15 8.75 19.31
N PHE A 87 -2.45 9.24 18.29
CA PHE A 87 -1.99 8.42 17.16
C PHE A 87 -0.99 7.35 17.61
N GLY A 88 -0.16 7.66 18.61
CA GLY A 88 0.75 6.72 19.28
C GLY A 88 0.04 5.62 20.07
N ASN A 89 -1.23 5.80 20.43
CA ASN A 89 -1.99 4.81 21.18
C ASN A 89 -2.40 3.65 20.25
N LEU A 90 -1.94 2.43 20.55
CA LEU A 90 -2.26 1.25 19.75
C LEU A 90 -3.77 0.99 19.65
N LYS A 91 -4.50 1.18 20.74
CA LYS A 91 -5.95 0.96 20.77
C LYS A 91 -6.70 1.94 19.85
N PHE A 92 -6.23 3.19 19.73
CA PHE A 92 -6.73 4.12 18.72
C PHE A 92 -6.56 3.54 17.31
N ARG A 93 -5.36 3.07 16.95
CA ARG A 93 -5.13 2.50 15.61
C ARG A 93 -5.93 1.21 15.36
N GLN A 94 -6.12 0.38 16.40
CA GLN A 94 -7.01 -0.79 16.34
C GLN A 94 -8.46 -0.38 16.05
N ALA A 95 -8.97 0.63 16.76
CA ALA A 95 -10.32 1.17 16.52
C ALA A 95 -10.46 1.74 15.10
N MET A 96 -9.49 2.53 14.64
CA MET A 96 -9.50 3.11 13.29
C MET A 96 -9.46 2.03 12.20
N SER A 97 -8.75 0.92 12.43
CA SER A 97 -8.73 -0.22 11.51
C SER A 97 -10.09 -0.94 11.48
N SER A 98 -10.66 -1.24 12.65
CA SER A 98 -11.96 -1.94 12.74
C SER A 98 -13.15 -1.07 12.27
N ALA A 99 -12.99 0.24 12.25
CA ALA A 99 -14.01 1.16 11.72
C ALA A 99 -14.09 1.15 10.19
N ILE A 100 -13.05 0.71 9.47
CA ILE A 100 -13.04 0.73 8.00
C ILE A 100 -13.92 -0.39 7.44
N ASN A 101 -14.93 -0.03 6.64
CA ASN A 101 -15.76 -0.97 5.89
C ASN A 101 -15.05 -1.43 4.62
N ARG A 102 -14.17 -2.43 4.76
CA ARG A 102 -13.36 -2.97 3.65
C ARG A 102 -14.19 -3.69 2.60
N ASP A 103 -15.32 -4.27 2.98
CA ASP A 103 -16.22 -4.93 2.03
C ASP A 103 -16.87 -3.90 1.12
N GLU A 104 -17.32 -2.77 1.66
CA GLU A 104 -17.86 -1.67 0.86
C GLU A 104 -16.80 -1.07 -0.09
N ILE A 105 -15.57 -0.89 0.39
CA ILE A 105 -14.45 -0.47 -0.47
C ILE A 105 -14.23 -1.49 -1.58
N ASN A 106 -14.24 -2.78 -1.27
CA ASN A 106 -14.09 -3.84 -2.26
C ASN A 106 -15.20 -3.81 -3.30
N ASP A 107 -16.44 -3.68 -2.87
CA ASP A 107 -17.58 -3.68 -3.77
C ASP A 107 -17.61 -2.44 -4.67
N VAL A 108 -17.38 -1.25 -4.10
CA VAL A 108 -17.51 0.02 -4.83
C VAL A 108 -16.29 0.32 -5.70
N ILE A 109 -15.08 0.11 -5.18
CA ILE A 109 -13.82 0.50 -5.85
C ILE A 109 -13.25 -0.66 -6.68
N TYR A 110 -13.35 -1.89 -6.18
CA TYR A 110 -12.72 -3.07 -6.80
C TYR A 110 -13.74 -4.06 -7.38
N TYR A 111 -15.03 -3.68 -7.44
CA TYR A 111 -16.12 -4.49 -8.05
C TYR A 111 -16.21 -5.92 -7.47
N GLY A 112 -15.91 -6.08 -6.18
CA GLY A 112 -15.86 -7.36 -5.50
C GLY A 112 -14.69 -8.27 -5.88
N MET A 113 -13.73 -7.78 -6.68
CA MET A 113 -12.60 -8.58 -7.16
C MET A 113 -11.35 -8.46 -6.29
N GLY A 114 -11.33 -7.57 -5.32
CA GLY A 114 -10.23 -7.40 -4.38
C GLY A 114 -10.32 -8.36 -3.19
N GLN A 115 -9.34 -8.29 -2.33
CA GLN A 115 -9.28 -9.06 -1.09
C GLN A 115 -9.14 -8.11 0.10
N PRO A 116 -10.23 -7.90 0.90
CA PRO A 116 -10.13 -7.19 2.16
C PRO A 116 -9.13 -7.85 3.10
N GLN A 117 -8.09 -7.15 3.49
CA GLN A 117 -7.09 -7.69 4.42
C GLN A 117 -6.19 -6.60 4.99
N GLN A 118 -5.44 -6.95 6.02
CA GLN A 118 -4.43 -6.08 6.60
C GLN A 118 -3.17 -6.05 5.73
N TYR A 119 -2.41 -4.95 5.82
CA TYR A 119 -1.05 -4.94 5.28
C TYR A 119 -0.18 -5.88 6.09
N VAL A 120 0.33 -6.89 5.43
CA VAL A 120 1.25 -7.85 6.03
C VAL A 120 2.43 -8.05 5.12
N ALA A 121 3.59 -7.59 5.56
CA ALA A 121 4.83 -7.82 4.84
C ALA A 121 5.05 -9.32 4.59
N PHE A 122 5.56 -9.66 3.40
CA PHE A 122 5.85 -11.04 2.97
C PHE A 122 4.64 -11.97 2.72
N ALA A 123 3.41 -11.56 2.99
CA ALA A 123 2.26 -12.33 2.54
C ALA A 123 2.07 -12.15 1.01
N PRO A 124 1.60 -13.16 0.29
CA PRO A 124 1.17 -14.49 0.74
C PRO A 124 2.29 -15.55 0.67
N VAL A 125 3.56 -15.17 0.54
CA VAL A 125 4.66 -16.13 0.24
C VAL A 125 5.26 -16.80 1.48
N THR A 126 4.89 -16.37 2.68
CA THR A 126 5.41 -16.93 3.93
C THR A 126 4.29 -17.26 4.91
N SER A 127 4.33 -18.47 5.48
CA SER A 127 3.33 -18.93 6.45
C SER A 127 3.32 -18.13 7.76
N PHE A 128 4.43 -17.53 8.14
CA PHE A 128 4.49 -16.70 9.35
C PHE A 128 3.75 -15.37 9.18
N ALA A 129 3.55 -14.93 7.95
CA ALA A 129 2.85 -13.68 7.64
C ALA A 129 1.33 -13.89 7.47
N GLU A 130 0.90 -15.00 6.88
CA GLU A 130 -0.51 -15.26 6.56
C GLU A 130 -1.46 -15.10 7.75
N LYS A 131 -1.06 -15.50 8.96
CA LYS A 131 -1.88 -15.41 10.17
C LYS A 131 -2.22 -13.99 10.63
N TRP A 132 -1.63 -12.98 10.01
CA TRP A 132 -1.85 -11.57 10.35
C TRP A 132 -2.77 -10.85 9.36
N THR A 133 -3.18 -11.51 8.28
CA THR A 133 -3.95 -10.88 7.20
C THR A 133 -5.34 -10.38 7.63
N ASP A 134 -5.91 -10.98 8.65
CA ASP A 134 -7.21 -10.62 9.24
C ASP A 134 -7.10 -9.80 10.54
N HIS A 135 -5.91 -9.34 10.93
CA HIS A 135 -5.68 -8.60 12.18
C HIS A 135 -6.42 -7.26 12.19
N TYR A 136 -7.46 -7.11 13.01
CA TYR A 136 -8.33 -5.93 13.08
C TYR A 136 -8.92 -5.49 11.71
N THR A 137 -9.27 -6.43 10.85
CA THR A 137 -9.88 -6.14 9.54
C THR A 137 -11.41 -6.25 9.55
N ALA A 138 -11.98 -6.96 10.51
CA ALA A 138 -13.42 -7.08 10.65
C ALA A 138 -14.04 -5.68 10.85
N TYR A 139 -15.06 -5.37 10.03
CA TYR A 139 -15.83 -4.14 10.18
C TYR A 139 -16.72 -4.24 11.42
N ASP A 140 -16.38 -3.51 12.46
CA ASP A 140 -17.14 -3.46 13.71
C ASP A 140 -17.08 -2.03 14.30
N PRO A 141 -17.97 -1.14 13.84
CA PRO A 141 -18.00 0.25 14.32
C PRO A 141 -18.39 0.36 15.80
N ASP A 142 -19.12 -0.60 16.36
CA ASP A 142 -19.48 -0.56 17.77
C ASP A 142 -18.28 -0.95 18.66
N ALA A 143 -17.53 -1.97 18.27
CA ALA A 143 -16.26 -2.29 18.93
C ALA A 143 -15.24 -1.16 18.77
N ALA A 144 -15.19 -0.50 17.63
CA ALA A 144 -14.33 0.67 17.40
C ALA A 144 -14.67 1.81 18.37
N LYS A 145 -15.96 2.15 18.50
CA LYS A 145 -16.43 3.15 19.48
C LYS A 145 -16.05 2.77 20.91
N ALA A 146 -16.27 1.52 21.30
CA ALA A 146 -15.91 1.04 22.63
C ALA A 146 -14.41 1.15 22.92
N MET A 147 -13.55 0.82 21.94
CA MET A 147 -12.09 0.99 22.07
C MET A 147 -11.69 2.45 22.23
N LEU A 148 -12.35 3.37 21.52
CA LEU A 148 -12.11 4.82 21.63
C LEU A 148 -12.57 5.35 23.01
N ASP A 149 -13.72 4.88 23.51
CA ASP A 149 -14.22 5.23 24.84
C ASP A 149 -13.27 4.75 25.97
N GLU A 150 -12.74 3.53 25.83
CA GLU A 150 -11.82 2.93 26.81
C GLU A 150 -10.52 3.75 26.99
N ILE A 151 -10.05 4.40 25.94
CA ILE A 151 -8.87 5.29 26.02
C ILE A 151 -9.23 6.73 26.41
N GLY A 152 -10.49 7.00 26.74
CA GLY A 152 -10.96 8.33 27.12
C GLY A 152 -11.12 9.32 25.99
N PHE A 153 -11.06 8.85 24.75
CA PHE A 153 -11.31 9.67 23.57
C PHE A 153 -12.80 9.70 23.29
N VAL A 154 -13.49 10.65 23.90
CA VAL A 154 -14.95 10.77 23.92
C VAL A 154 -15.41 12.15 23.43
N ASP A 155 -16.64 12.23 22.98
CA ASP A 155 -17.35 13.49 22.71
C ASP A 155 -17.69 14.15 24.06
N LYS A 156 -17.10 15.31 24.36
CA LYS A 156 -17.24 16.03 25.63
C LYS A 156 -18.28 17.14 25.56
N ASP A 157 -18.49 17.70 24.36
CA ASP A 157 -19.38 18.85 24.16
C ASP A 157 -20.74 18.47 23.53
N GLY A 158 -20.89 17.22 23.05
CA GLY A 158 -22.12 16.67 22.51
C GLY A 158 -22.39 17.03 21.04
N ASP A 159 -21.36 17.38 20.29
CA ASP A 159 -21.48 17.71 18.86
C ASP A 159 -21.46 16.47 17.94
N GLY A 160 -21.23 15.29 18.50
CA GLY A 160 -21.18 14.01 17.79
C GLY A 160 -19.75 13.60 17.38
N PHE A 161 -18.76 14.41 17.65
CA PHE A 161 -17.36 14.10 17.40
C PHE A 161 -16.54 14.06 18.70
N ARG A 162 -15.44 13.34 18.67
CA ARG A 162 -14.62 13.09 19.85
C ARG A 162 -13.55 14.15 20.04
N ASP A 163 -13.22 14.44 21.30
CA ASP A 163 -12.28 15.50 21.69
C ASP A 163 -10.94 14.95 22.16
N LEU A 164 -9.88 15.65 21.81
CA LEU A 164 -8.53 15.39 22.30
C LEU A 164 -8.43 15.55 23.83
N SER A 165 -7.34 15.09 24.42
CA SER A 165 -7.09 15.17 25.88
C SER A 165 -7.10 16.61 26.39
N ASN A 166 -6.66 17.57 25.58
CA ASN A 166 -6.67 19.01 25.88
C ASN A 166 -8.06 19.68 25.74
N GLY A 167 -9.06 18.95 25.25
CA GLY A 167 -10.43 19.45 25.06
C GLY A 167 -10.70 20.04 23.68
N ASP A 168 -9.72 20.10 22.81
CA ASP A 168 -9.94 20.52 21.42
C ASP A 168 -10.55 19.38 20.62
N GLN A 169 -11.44 19.69 19.67
CA GLN A 169 -11.97 18.67 18.76
C GLN A 169 -10.85 18.13 17.87
N LEU A 170 -10.73 16.80 17.79
CA LEU A 170 -9.87 16.20 16.79
C LEU A 170 -10.45 16.40 15.38
N VAL A 171 -9.65 16.94 14.49
CA VAL A 171 -9.91 16.88 13.05
C VAL A 171 -8.72 16.20 12.39
N ILE A 172 -8.97 15.05 11.75
CA ILE A 172 -7.99 14.41 10.88
C ILE A 172 -8.06 15.06 9.50
N ASN A 173 -6.97 15.71 9.11
CA ASN A 173 -6.82 16.23 7.75
C ASN A 173 -6.20 15.13 6.90
N PHE A 174 -7.00 14.55 6.01
CA PHE A 174 -6.58 13.47 5.15
C PHE A 174 -6.24 14.02 3.75
N ASP A 175 -5.05 14.61 3.63
CA ASP A 175 -4.54 15.06 2.34
C ASP A 175 -4.05 13.84 1.54
N PHE A 176 -4.49 13.71 0.29
CA PHE A 176 -4.14 12.58 -0.56
C PHE A 176 -3.79 13.02 -1.99
N ALA A 177 -2.98 12.21 -2.67
CA ALA A 177 -2.68 12.38 -4.08
C ALA A 177 -3.27 11.20 -4.88
N THR A 178 -4.05 11.48 -5.92
CA THR A 178 -4.71 10.46 -6.76
C THR A 178 -3.73 9.50 -7.44
N GLN A 179 -2.45 9.87 -7.55
CA GLN A 179 -1.40 8.95 -8.00
C GLN A 179 -1.17 7.79 -7.00
N GLY A 180 -1.42 8.01 -5.72
CA GLY A 180 -1.19 7.04 -4.64
C GLY A 180 -2.45 6.32 -4.20
N VAL A 181 -3.57 7.04 -4.07
CA VAL A 181 -4.87 6.50 -3.64
C VAL A 181 -6.01 7.23 -4.33
N GLY A 182 -7.05 6.52 -4.74
CA GLY A 182 -8.23 7.11 -5.37
C GLY A 182 -9.11 7.88 -4.40
N GLY A 183 -9.68 9.02 -4.85
CA GLY A 183 -10.55 9.87 -4.02
C GLY A 183 -11.77 9.13 -3.47
N GLY A 184 -12.38 8.24 -4.26
CA GLY A 184 -13.52 7.43 -3.79
C GLY A 184 -13.17 6.50 -2.62
N GLU A 185 -11.98 5.91 -2.60
CA GLU A 185 -11.53 5.09 -1.48
C GLU A 185 -11.28 5.96 -0.22
N VAL A 186 -10.66 7.12 -0.39
CA VAL A 186 -10.45 8.09 0.72
C VAL A 186 -11.78 8.57 1.30
N GLU A 187 -12.77 8.81 0.46
CA GLU A 187 -14.12 9.20 0.90
C GLU A 187 -14.78 8.10 1.74
N LEU A 188 -14.74 6.85 1.30
CA LEU A 188 -15.31 5.71 2.04
C LEU A 188 -14.60 5.51 3.40
N ILE A 189 -13.28 5.64 3.44
CA ILE A 189 -12.51 5.58 4.69
C ILE A 189 -12.91 6.73 5.62
N SER A 190 -12.99 7.96 5.11
CA SER A 190 -13.35 9.14 5.90
C SER A 190 -14.77 9.02 6.45
N ASN A 191 -15.72 8.53 5.66
CA ASN A 191 -17.09 8.27 6.10
C ASN A 191 -17.14 7.22 7.21
N SER A 192 -16.36 6.15 7.10
CA SER A 192 -16.23 5.12 8.13
C SER A 192 -15.71 5.69 9.46
N TRP A 193 -14.70 6.55 9.42
CA TRP A 193 -14.14 7.20 10.61
C TRP A 193 -15.10 8.23 11.21
N ASN A 194 -15.77 9.03 10.38
CA ASN A 194 -16.81 9.95 10.84
C ASN A 194 -17.95 9.22 11.55
N ALA A 195 -18.34 8.03 11.09
CA ALA A 195 -19.42 7.23 11.70
C ALA A 195 -19.10 6.72 13.12
N VAL A 196 -17.83 6.69 13.51
CA VAL A 196 -17.40 6.37 14.88
C VAL A 196 -17.01 7.59 15.71
N GLY A 197 -17.36 8.79 15.20
CA GLY A 197 -17.14 10.07 15.89
C GLY A 197 -15.72 10.62 15.76
N VAL A 198 -14.93 10.15 14.79
CA VAL A 198 -13.60 10.69 14.50
C VAL A 198 -13.69 11.61 13.28
N LYS A 199 -13.79 12.91 13.53
CA LYS A 199 -13.96 13.89 12.48
C LYS A 199 -12.81 13.85 11.49
N THR A 200 -13.13 13.52 10.23
CA THR A 200 -12.16 13.42 9.14
C THR A 200 -12.62 14.27 7.98
N VAL A 201 -11.73 15.12 7.50
CA VAL A 201 -11.90 15.90 6.27
C VAL A 201 -10.79 15.51 5.30
N PHE A 202 -11.12 15.42 4.02
CA PHE A 202 -10.13 15.00 3.02
C PHE A 202 -9.99 16.04 1.91
N LYS A 203 -8.78 16.11 1.35
CA LYS A 203 -8.44 17.05 0.30
C LYS A 203 -7.47 16.42 -0.68
N GLU A 204 -7.78 16.52 -1.97
CA GLU A 204 -6.83 16.19 -3.01
C GLU A 204 -5.74 17.26 -3.12
N VAL A 205 -4.49 16.83 -3.13
CA VAL A 205 -3.30 17.65 -3.33
C VAL A 205 -2.42 17.05 -4.42
N THR A 206 -1.47 17.81 -4.92
CA THR A 206 -0.49 17.25 -5.86
C THR A 206 0.46 16.27 -5.14
N PRO A 207 1.06 15.29 -5.86
CA PRO A 207 2.06 14.40 -5.26
C PRO A 207 3.23 15.14 -4.62
N ASP A 208 3.64 16.27 -5.16
CA ASP A 208 4.75 17.07 -4.63
C ASP A 208 4.36 17.82 -3.35
N GLU A 209 3.14 18.36 -3.27
CA GLU A 209 2.60 18.93 -2.04
C GLU A 209 2.49 17.88 -0.94
N MET A 210 1.95 16.69 -1.26
CA MET A 210 1.86 15.59 -0.30
C MET A 210 3.23 15.18 0.22
N ARG A 211 4.22 14.99 -0.65
CA ARG A 211 5.60 14.63 -0.27
C ARG A 211 6.25 15.71 0.60
N SER A 212 6.04 16.98 0.25
CA SER A 212 6.54 18.11 1.03
C SER A 212 5.95 18.14 2.43
N ALA A 213 4.62 18.01 2.55
CA ALA A 213 3.93 17.96 3.83
C ALA A 213 4.37 16.74 4.67
N GLN A 214 4.55 15.58 4.05
CA GLN A 214 5.03 14.37 4.68
C GLN A 214 6.47 14.54 5.22
N SER A 215 7.38 15.05 4.39
CA SER A 215 8.78 15.29 4.79
C SER A 215 8.92 16.36 5.86
N SER A 216 7.97 17.30 5.90
CA SER A 216 7.91 18.36 6.94
C SER A 216 7.14 17.94 8.19
N ASN A 217 6.78 16.66 8.35
CA ASN A 217 6.03 16.13 9.49
C ASN A 217 4.64 16.77 9.70
N GLN A 218 3.98 17.23 8.64
CA GLN A 218 2.73 18.00 8.71
C GLN A 218 1.46 17.17 8.43
N LEU A 219 1.59 15.93 7.94
CA LEU A 219 0.43 15.08 7.68
C LEU A 219 -0.08 14.45 8.98
N ASP A 220 -1.40 14.38 9.16
CA ASP A 220 -2.03 13.59 10.22
C ASP A 220 -1.99 12.10 9.89
N VAL A 221 -2.30 11.77 8.63
CA VAL A 221 -2.28 10.42 8.08
C VAL A 221 -1.70 10.44 6.67
N SER A 222 -0.81 9.53 6.40
CA SER A 222 -0.30 9.26 5.04
C SER A 222 -1.08 8.13 4.41
N ALA A 223 -1.38 8.23 3.13
CA ALA A 223 -2.00 7.16 2.35
C ALA A 223 -1.28 6.98 1.02
N TRP A 224 -0.93 5.75 0.70
CA TRP A 224 -0.32 5.40 -0.59
C TRP A 224 -0.61 3.97 -0.97
N ASN A 225 -0.60 3.71 -2.28
CA ASN A 225 -0.68 2.34 -2.78
C ASN A 225 0.71 1.70 -2.71
N VAL A 226 0.86 0.71 -1.87
CA VAL A 226 2.12 -0.03 -1.68
C VAL A 226 1.93 -1.51 -1.91
N SER A 227 2.96 -2.15 -2.43
CA SER A 227 3.01 -3.61 -2.55
C SER A 227 3.51 -4.23 -1.25
N MET A 228 3.03 -5.42 -0.94
CA MET A 228 3.66 -6.25 0.09
C MET A 228 5.03 -6.69 -0.42
N PRO A 229 6.14 -6.34 0.24
CA PRO A 229 7.45 -6.73 -0.23
C PRO A 229 7.62 -8.25 -0.12
N LEU A 230 8.24 -8.82 -1.14
CA LEU A 230 8.68 -10.20 -1.12
C LEU A 230 9.99 -10.32 -0.32
N PRO A 231 10.28 -11.48 0.29
CA PRO A 231 11.51 -11.67 1.06
C PRO A 231 12.81 -11.40 0.29
N LEU A 232 12.76 -11.44 -1.04
CA LEU A 232 13.90 -11.16 -1.92
C LEU A 232 14.10 -9.65 -2.18
N ILE A 233 13.14 -8.81 -1.84
CA ILE A 233 13.18 -7.36 -2.06
C ILE A 233 13.64 -6.68 -0.77
N LEU A 234 14.91 -6.86 -0.45
CA LEU A 234 15.50 -6.41 0.81
C LEU A 234 15.89 -4.92 0.82
N GLY A 235 15.73 -4.23 -0.31
CA GLY A 235 16.10 -2.82 -0.45
C GLY A 235 15.04 -1.81 0.00
N MET A 236 13.86 -2.28 0.43
CA MET A 236 12.73 -1.42 0.76
C MET A 236 12.44 -1.38 2.27
N ASN A 237 13.49 -1.32 3.07
CA ASN A 237 13.40 -1.28 4.53
C ASN A 237 12.66 -0.05 5.06
N GLU A 238 12.65 1.06 4.36
CA GLU A 238 11.86 2.24 4.69
C GLU A 238 10.34 2.00 4.71
N GLN A 239 9.87 0.94 4.09
CA GLN A 239 8.46 0.50 4.18
C GLN A 239 8.16 -0.29 5.45
N PHE A 240 9.19 -0.77 6.14
CA PHE A 240 9.04 -1.57 7.35
C PHE A 240 9.23 -0.73 8.60
N VAL A 241 10.22 0.15 8.60
CA VAL A 241 10.66 0.85 9.78
C VAL A 241 10.68 2.36 9.52
N PRO A 242 9.85 3.13 10.23
CA PRO A 242 9.76 4.56 10.05
C PRO A 242 11.08 5.33 10.07
N PRO A 243 12.07 4.97 10.91
CA PRO A 243 13.35 5.69 10.97
C PRO A 243 14.31 5.45 9.82
N PHE A 244 14.05 4.45 8.97
CA PHE A 244 14.93 4.20 7.84
C PHE A 244 14.62 5.13 6.67
N GLY A 245 15.57 5.92 6.30
CA GLY A 245 15.59 6.63 5.05
C GLY A 245 14.55 7.74 4.89
N ASP A 246 14.70 8.37 3.76
CA ASP A 246 13.95 9.55 3.33
C ASP A 246 12.87 9.20 2.28
N TYR A 247 12.44 7.96 2.28
CA TYR A 247 11.48 7.47 1.32
C TYR A 247 10.09 8.05 1.57
N PHE A 248 9.38 8.41 0.51
CA PHE A 248 8.13 9.17 0.61
C PHE A 248 6.89 8.32 0.90
N ASN A 249 7.00 7.00 0.96
CA ASN A 249 5.86 6.14 1.23
C ASN A 249 5.66 5.96 2.74
N LEU A 250 4.47 6.24 3.21
CA LEU A 250 3.96 5.85 4.53
C LEU A 250 4.88 6.14 5.72
N ARG A 251 5.39 7.36 5.80
CA ARG A 251 6.24 7.79 6.90
C ARG A 251 5.42 8.08 8.15
N THR A 252 5.73 7.41 9.23
CA THR A 252 5.00 7.51 10.50
C THR A 252 5.84 8.10 11.63
N GLY A 253 7.16 8.07 11.50
CA GLY A 253 8.10 8.41 12.56
C GLY A 253 9.18 9.40 12.12
N MET A 254 8.81 10.54 11.56
CA MET A 254 9.77 11.54 11.08
C MET A 254 10.73 12.00 12.17
N LEU A 255 10.20 12.31 13.36
CA LEU A 255 11.05 12.77 14.46
C LEU A 255 11.84 11.63 15.13
N TRP A 256 11.47 10.36 14.90
CA TRP A 256 12.31 9.23 15.27
C TRP A 256 13.54 9.12 14.38
N ALA A 257 13.37 9.33 13.06
CA ALA A 257 14.51 9.38 12.15
C ALA A 257 15.48 10.51 12.54
N GLU A 258 14.94 11.70 12.81
CA GLU A 258 15.74 12.84 13.25
C GLU A 258 16.50 12.57 14.56
N TYR A 259 15.87 11.89 15.50
CA TYR A 259 16.52 11.50 16.77
C TYR A 259 17.70 10.55 16.55
N ILE A 260 17.50 9.53 15.70
CA ILE A 260 18.56 8.56 15.39
C ILE A 260 19.69 9.23 14.60
N ASP A 261 19.37 10.02 13.57
CA ASP A 261 20.35 10.68 12.70
C ASP A 261 21.18 11.75 13.44
N SER A 262 20.61 12.32 14.52
CA SER A 262 21.28 13.33 15.34
C SER A 262 21.96 12.78 16.62
N ASP A 263 22.06 11.45 16.77
CA ASP A 263 22.54 10.81 18.00
C ASP A 263 21.78 11.29 19.25
N GLY A 264 20.48 11.54 19.14
CA GLY A 264 19.61 11.97 20.22
C GLY A 264 19.61 13.49 20.50
N ALA A 265 20.25 14.29 19.66
CA ALA A 265 20.31 15.74 19.87
C ALA A 265 19.02 16.46 19.46
N ASN A 266 18.26 15.93 18.50
CA ASN A 266 17.00 16.47 17.99
C ASN A 266 15.97 15.35 17.83
N GLY A 267 14.71 15.74 17.56
CA GLY A 267 13.64 14.78 17.30
C GLY A 267 13.00 14.22 18.57
N VAL A 268 12.49 13.01 18.48
CA VAL A 268 11.80 12.28 19.55
C VAL A 268 12.36 10.88 19.64
N GLU A 269 12.68 10.43 20.86
CA GLU A 269 13.20 9.08 21.09
C GLU A 269 12.18 8.01 20.63
N PRO A 270 12.59 7.06 19.74
CA PRO A 270 11.74 5.96 19.34
C PRO A 270 11.34 5.06 20.50
N PRO A 271 10.13 4.48 20.51
CA PRO A 271 9.76 3.46 21.49
C PRO A 271 10.56 2.16 21.28
N ALA A 272 10.63 1.33 22.33
CA ALA A 272 11.41 0.09 22.30
C ALA A 272 11.07 -0.81 21.10
N TRP A 273 9.78 -0.95 20.75
CA TRP A 273 9.36 -1.76 19.62
C TRP A 273 9.89 -1.25 18.25
N ALA A 274 10.14 0.06 18.12
CA ALA A 274 10.72 0.62 16.90
C ALA A 274 12.22 0.27 16.79
N TYR A 275 12.97 0.26 17.89
CA TYR A 275 14.34 -0.23 17.92
C TYR A 275 14.43 -1.72 17.63
N GLU A 276 13.53 -2.54 18.20
CA GLU A 276 13.44 -3.97 17.91
C GLU A 276 13.19 -4.23 16.42
N MET A 277 12.34 -3.41 15.77
CA MET A 277 12.12 -3.49 14.32
C MET A 277 13.39 -3.16 13.53
N ILE A 278 14.13 -2.13 13.93
CA ILE A 278 15.40 -1.75 13.28
C ILE A 278 16.39 -2.92 13.35
N ASP A 279 16.53 -3.53 14.52
CA ASP A 279 17.44 -4.65 14.73
C ASP A 279 17.01 -5.88 13.93
N ASP A 280 15.72 -6.20 13.93
CA ASP A 280 15.18 -7.34 13.17
C ASP A 280 15.28 -7.13 11.65
N ILE A 281 15.06 -5.92 11.11
CA ILE A 281 15.23 -5.71 9.66
C ILE A 281 16.70 -5.79 9.24
N ASN A 282 17.62 -5.24 10.01
CA ASN A 282 19.05 -5.35 9.77
C ASN A 282 19.51 -6.81 9.82
N LYS A 283 19.01 -7.57 10.79
CA LYS A 283 19.29 -9.00 10.91
C LYS A 283 18.71 -9.77 9.72
N PHE A 284 17.44 -9.52 9.37
CA PHE A 284 16.76 -10.18 8.25
C PHE A 284 17.50 -9.98 6.93
N GLN A 285 17.95 -8.75 6.64
CA GLN A 285 18.72 -8.42 5.44
C GLN A 285 20.05 -9.16 5.35
N SER A 286 20.63 -9.58 6.48
CA SER A 286 21.88 -10.34 6.52
C SER A 286 21.71 -11.84 6.31
N LEU A 287 20.47 -12.35 6.31
CA LEU A 287 20.16 -13.77 6.25
C LEU A 287 19.81 -14.22 4.84
N THR A 288 19.96 -15.52 4.59
CA THR A 288 19.48 -16.14 3.35
C THR A 288 17.97 -16.37 3.47
N ALA A 289 17.19 -15.78 2.56
CA ALA A 289 15.74 -15.94 2.54
C ALA A 289 15.33 -17.41 2.44
N GLY A 290 14.28 -17.80 3.19
CA GLY A 290 13.76 -19.17 3.23
C GLY A 290 14.52 -20.14 4.13
N THR A 291 15.47 -19.65 4.93
CA THR A 291 16.07 -20.43 6.01
C THR A 291 15.23 -20.34 7.29
N PRO A 292 15.27 -21.35 8.19
CA PRO A 292 14.56 -21.29 9.46
C PRO A 292 14.87 -20.03 10.28
N GLU A 293 16.12 -19.56 10.26
CA GLU A 293 16.53 -18.34 10.96
C GLU A 293 15.90 -17.09 10.31
N SER A 294 15.84 -17.02 8.97
CA SER A 294 15.17 -15.89 8.29
C SER A 294 13.66 -15.88 8.54
N ASP A 295 13.04 -17.06 8.63
CA ASP A 295 11.60 -17.17 8.91
C ASP A 295 11.29 -16.76 10.36
N GLU A 296 12.17 -17.08 11.32
CA GLU A 296 12.04 -16.65 12.72
C GLU A 296 12.14 -15.12 12.84
N VAL A 297 13.16 -14.52 12.25
CA VAL A 297 13.37 -13.05 12.27
C VAL A 297 12.24 -12.34 11.50
N GLY A 298 11.88 -12.83 10.32
CA GLY A 298 10.76 -12.31 9.54
C GLY A 298 9.44 -12.40 10.29
N GLY A 299 9.21 -13.47 11.03
CA GLY A 299 8.04 -13.65 11.89
C GLY A 299 7.95 -12.61 13.01
N ARG A 300 9.07 -12.27 13.66
CA ARG A 300 9.11 -11.20 14.66
C ARG A 300 8.86 -9.83 14.02
N LEU A 301 9.50 -9.56 12.89
CA LEU A 301 9.33 -8.32 12.14
C LEU A 301 7.86 -8.09 11.77
N VAL A 302 7.20 -9.10 11.20
CA VAL A 302 5.76 -9.02 10.85
C VAL A 302 4.90 -8.85 12.10
N ALA A 303 5.17 -9.62 13.17
CA ALA A 303 4.42 -9.51 14.42
C ALA A 303 4.52 -8.12 15.03
N ASN A 304 5.69 -7.51 14.96
CA ASN A 304 5.91 -6.14 15.46
C ASN A 304 5.22 -5.10 14.56
N LEU A 305 5.44 -5.16 13.24
CA LEU A 305 4.89 -4.20 12.28
C LEU A 305 3.36 -4.22 12.27
N THR A 306 2.77 -5.40 12.07
CA THR A 306 1.32 -5.57 11.96
C THR A 306 0.65 -5.54 13.33
N GLY A 307 1.28 -6.11 14.35
CA GLY A 307 0.77 -6.08 15.72
C GLY A 307 0.64 -4.67 16.28
N ASN A 308 1.54 -3.79 15.93
CA ASN A 308 1.46 -2.37 16.28
C ASN A 308 0.61 -1.54 15.30
N LEU A 309 0.04 -2.15 14.25
CA LEU A 309 -0.71 -1.44 13.21
C LEU A 309 0.02 -0.15 12.77
N VAL A 310 1.31 -0.29 12.48
CA VAL A 310 2.13 0.82 11.95
C VAL A 310 1.55 1.24 10.60
N PHE A 311 1.08 0.27 9.83
CA PHE A 311 0.31 0.45 8.62
C PHE A 311 -1.04 -0.25 8.75
N ILE A 312 -2.09 0.40 8.25
CA ILE A 312 -3.44 -0.14 8.17
C ILE A 312 -3.76 -0.39 6.70
N GLY A 313 -3.90 -1.66 6.32
CA GLY A 313 -4.30 -2.05 4.97
C GLY A 313 -5.80 -1.98 4.77
N THR A 314 -6.23 -1.79 3.53
CA THR A 314 -7.64 -1.76 3.14
C THR A 314 -8.02 -2.99 2.32
N VAL A 315 -7.83 -2.94 1.01
CA VAL A 315 -8.15 -4.02 0.07
C VAL A 315 -6.98 -4.25 -0.87
N ALA A 316 -6.53 -5.49 -0.98
CA ALA A 316 -5.58 -5.87 -2.01
C ALA A 316 -6.31 -5.90 -3.36
N GLY A 317 -6.09 -4.88 -4.17
CA GLY A 317 -6.77 -4.71 -5.46
C GLY A 317 -6.19 -5.59 -6.56
N PRO A 318 -7.01 -6.05 -7.51
CA PRO A 318 -6.54 -6.81 -8.66
C PRO A 318 -5.79 -5.92 -9.65
N TYR A 319 -4.92 -6.54 -10.44
CA TYR A 319 -4.18 -5.89 -11.52
C TYR A 319 -4.67 -6.37 -12.89
N PRO A 320 -5.25 -5.50 -13.73
CA PRO A 320 -5.45 -5.81 -15.14
C PRO A 320 -4.13 -5.74 -15.88
N ILE A 321 -3.90 -6.75 -16.72
CA ILE A 321 -2.75 -6.86 -17.62
C ILE A 321 -3.28 -7.19 -18.99
N VAL A 322 -2.77 -6.52 -20.01
CA VAL A 322 -3.12 -6.77 -21.41
C VAL A 322 -1.88 -7.17 -22.19
N HIS A 323 -2.01 -8.21 -22.99
CA HIS A 323 -0.97 -8.59 -23.93
C HIS A 323 -1.58 -9.08 -25.25
N ARG A 324 -0.94 -8.74 -26.38
CA ARG A 324 -1.35 -9.27 -27.68
C ARG A 324 -1.17 -10.78 -27.72
N ASN A 325 -2.10 -11.48 -28.41
CA ASN A 325 -2.01 -12.92 -28.57
C ASN A 325 -0.81 -13.33 -29.45
N ALA A 326 -0.32 -12.44 -30.29
CA ALA A 326 0.92 -12.61 -31.03
C ALA A 326 2.19 -12.57 -30.15
N LEU A 327 2.12 -11.99 -28.95
CA LEU A 327 3.25 -11.99 -27.99
C LEU A 327 3.41 -13.38 -27.38
N LYS A 328 4.52 -14.04 -27.67
CA LYS A 328 4.82 -15.41 -27.22
C LYS A 328 5.88 -15.44 -26.14
N ASN A 329 5.99 -16.58 -25.46
CA ASN A 329 6.83 -16.79 -24.26
C ASN A 329 6.43 -15.87 -23.10
N PHE A 330 5.26 -15.26 -23.15
CA PHE A 330 4.72 -14.53 -22.02
C PHE A 330 4.38 -15.52 -20.90
N THR A 331 5.14 -15.46 -19.82
CA THR A 331 5.00 -16.40 -18.71
C THR A 331 3.75 -16.07 -17.89
N GLN A 332 2.87 -17.05 -17.71
CA GLN A 332 1.73 -16.92 -16.80
C GLN A 332 2.22 -16.88 -15.34
N PHE A 333 1.66 -15.98 -14.57
CA PHE A 333 1.97 -15.78 -13.15
C PHE A 333 0.69 -15.69 -12.32
N LYS A 334 0.79 -15.94 -11.02
CA LYS A 334 -0.38 -16.01 -10.12
C LYS A 334 -0.77 -14.64 -9.57
N THR A 335 0.22 -13.81 -9.25
CA THR A 335 0.03 -12.50 -8.63
C THR A 335 0.88 -11.45 -9.34
N ALA A 336 0.45 -10.21 -9.31
CA ALA A 336 1.22 -9.07 -9.82
C ALA A 336 1.45 -8.04 -8.72
N SER A 337 2.60 -7.40 -8.75
CA SER A 337 2.96 -6.28 -7.88
C SER A 337 3.69 -5.21 -8.67
N TYR A 338 3.97 -4.09 -8.03
CA TYR A 338 4.79 -3.04 -8.64
C TYR A 338 6.16 -3.56 -9.07
N GLU A 339 6.81 -4.36 -8.23
CA GLU A 339 8.15 -4.90 -8.43
C GLU A 339 8.18 -6.14 -9.33
N TYR A 340 7.01 -6.70 -9.64
CA TYR A 340 6.89 -7.96 -10.35
C TYR A 340 5.78 -7.90 -11.38
N TYR A 341 6.12 -8.06 -12.65
CA TYR A 341 5.26 -7.98 -13.84
C TYR A 341 4.67 -6.60 -14.17
N ARG A 342 4.42 -5.75 -13.20
CA ARG A 342 3.86 -4.44 -13.49
C ARG A 342 4.92 -3.50 -14.09
N THR A 343 6.07 -3.37 -13.44
CA THR A 343 7.17 -2.48 -13.86
C THR A 343 8.32 -3.27 -14.48
N TYR A 344 8.57 -4.47 -14.00
CA TYR A 344 9.66 -5.33 -14.43
C TYR A 344 9.12 -6.65 -14.98
N PRO A 345 8.80 -6.72 -16.31
CA PRO A 345 8.31 -7.93 -16.93
C PRO A 345 9.31 -9.08 -16.82
N TYR A 346 8.80 -10.25 -16.42
CA TYR A 346 9.66 -11.42 -16.17
C TYR A 346 10.10 -12.07 -17.47
N LEU A 347 11.42 -12.25 -17.65
CA LEU A 347 12.05 -12.88 -18.82
C LEU A 347 11.68 -12.22 -20.17
N ALA A 348 11.42 -10.92 -20.19
CA ALA A 348 11.02 -10.19 -21.41
C ALA A 348 12.04 -10.33 -22.56
N GLN A 349 13.30 -10.62 -22.26
CA GLN A 349 14.33 -10.90 -23.28
C GLN A 349 14.02 -12.18 -24.11
N GLN A 350 13.14 -13.06 -23.61
CA GLN A 350 12.71 -14.28 -24.31
C GLN A 350 11.37 -14.12 -25.03
N TRP A 351 10.74 -12.97 -24.90
CA TRP A 351 9.48 -12.72 -25.62
C TRP A 351 9.75 -12.52 -27.11
N TYR A 352 8.81 -12.97 -27.94
CA TYR A 352 8.84 -12.74 -29.38
C TYR A 352 7.43 -12.53 -29.90
N ILE A 353 7.33 -11.87 -31.06
CA ILE A 353 6.06 -11.68 -31.79
C ILE A 353 5.97 -12.79 -32.83
N SER A 354 4.90 -13.61 -32.79
CA SER A 354 4.59 -14.57 -33.84
C SER A 354 3.92 -13.86 -35.01
N GLU A 355 4.29 -14.24 -36.22
CA GLU A 355 3.58 -13.82 -37.46
C GLU A 355 2.18 -14.42 -37.51
#